data_0440d5dbc25c68b63397d351836cd9a3
#
_entry.id   0440d5dbc25c68b63397d351836cd9a3
#
_cell.length_a   1.000
_cell.length_b   1.000
_cell.length_c   1.000
_cell.angle_alpha   90.00
_cell.angle_beta   90.00
_cell.angle_gamma   90.00
#
_symmetry.space_group_name_H-M   'P 1'
#
loop_
_entity.id
_entity.type
_entity.pdbx_description
1 polymer ?
#
loop_
_entity_poly.entity_id
_entity_poly.type
_entity_poly.pdbx_seq_one_letter_code
_entity_poly.pdbx_strand_id
1 'polypeptide(L)'
;MNLPEYISKDEVKRICKELGLRDWSKLKEASVTEKEAAEILQIVNTKGMDIPVEDFKQGLEVELEHGTRYDDANVTNNHPILTGKIVLAHLKETMDYYKRLEVVEIEGDILKAVLAKDLKKVESKYKELVQAQQLLAKAIKEQLPE
;
A
#
# COMPACT_ATOMS: atom_id res chain seq x y z
N MET A 1 -21.21 14.86 12.63
CA MET A 1 -20.63 14.40 13.90
C MET A 1 -19.15 14.75 13.86
N ASN A 2 -18.64 15.45 14.87
CA ASN A 2 -17.19 15.68 14.97
C ASN A 2 -16.58 14.51 15.74
N LEU A 3 -15.74 13.73 15.09
CA LEU A 3 -14.97 12.66 15.73
C LEU A 3 -13.66 13.22 16.29
N PRO A 4 -13.18 12.73 17.44
CA PRO A 4 -11.85 13.10 17.92
C PRO A 4 -10.77 12.51 17.01
N GLU A 5 -9.65 13.19 16.94
CA GLU A 5 -8.45 12.66 16.30
C GLU A 5 -7.77 11.66 17.25
N TYR A 6 -7.89 10.36 16.96
CA TYR A 6 -7.32 9.31 17.83
C TYR A 6 -5.81 9.17 17.69
N ILE A 7 -5.26 9.45 16.50
CA ILE A 7 -3.82 9.43 16.21
C ILE A 7 -3.40 10.82 15.76
N SER A 8 -2.71 11.54 16.63
CA SER A 8 -2.23 12.88 16.31
C SER A 8 -0.98 12.84 15.41
N LYS A 9 -0.76 13.91 14.66
CA LYS A 9 0.48 14.09 13.87
C LYS A 9 1.73 14.12 14.76
N ASP A 10 1.60 14.56 16.01
CA ASP A 10 2.73 14.55 16.95
C ASP A 10 3.07 13.14 17.41
N GLU A 11 2.08 12.25 17.56
CA GLU A 11 2.34 10.84 17.82
C GLU A 11 3.04 10.17 16.62
N VAL A 12 2.63 10.46 15.39
CA VAL A 12 3.32 9.95 14.19
C VAL A 12 4.79 10.39 14.18
N LYS A 13 5.07 11.68 14.43
CA LYS A 13 6.46 12.18 14.55
C LYS A 13 7.25 11.47 15.64
N ARG A 14 6.63 11.25 16.80
CA ARG A 14 7.28 10.57 17.93
C ARG A 14 7.71 9.17 17.54
N ILE A 15 6.81 8.38 16.95
CA ILE A 15 7.07 7.01 16.51
C ILE A 15 8.10 6.98 15.38
N CYS A 16 7.99 7.83 14.37
CA CYS A 16 8.98 7.91 13.30
C CYS A 16 10.39 8.19 13.85
N LYS A 17 10.52 9.11 14.81
CA LYS A 17 11.80 9.40 15.46
C LYS A 17 12.34 8.22 16.26
N GLU A 18 11.47 7.53 17.01
CA GLU A 18 11.84 6.36 17.82
C GLU A 18 12.36 5.22 16.95
N LEU A 19 11.76 5.01 15.78
CA LEU A 19 12.12 3.95 14.82
C LEU A 19 13.19 4.37 13.80
N GLY A 20 13.68 5.62 13.86
CA GLY A 20 14.66 6.12 12.89
C GLY A 20 14.13 6.22 11.46
N LEU A 21 12.81 6.40 11.29
CA LEU A 21 12.15 6.60 10.01
C LEU A 21 12.10 8.09 9.64
N ARG A 22 11.82 8.37 8.36
CA ARG A 22 11.42 9.72 7.93
C ARG A 22 10.16 10.16 8.68
N ASP A 23 9.89 11.44 8.74
CA ASP A 23 8.66 11.97 9.36
C ASP A 23 7.45 11.74 8.43
N TRP A 24 6.74 10.63 8.64
CA TRP A 24 5.59 10.24 7.82
C TRP A 24 4.39 11.19 7.96
N SER A 25 4.34 12.00 9.02
CA SER A 25 3.31 13.04 9.15
C SER A 25 3.40 14.15 8.09
N LYS A 26 4.52 14.21 7.37
CA LYS A 26 4.82 15.21 6.34
C LYS A 26 4.93 14.63 4.93
N LEU A 27 4.71 13.34 4.76
CA LEU A 27 4.76 12.72 3.44
C LEU A 27 3.70 13.33 2.53
N LYS A 28 4.12 13.74 1.33
CA LYS A 28 3.26 14.24 0.25
C LYS A 28 3.02 13.18 -0.82
N GLU A 29 3.87 12.17 -0.85
CA GLU A 29 3.83 11.06 -1.78
C GLU A 29 3.88 9.75 -1.02
N ALA A 30 3.16 8.77 -1.50
CA ALA A 30 3.14 7.43 -0.93
C ALA A 30 4.39 6.66 -1.37
N SER A 31 5.55 7.02 -0.85
CA SER A 31 6.80 6.33 -1.13
C SER A 31 7.47 5.88 0.17
N VAL A 32 7.85 4.60 0.20
CA VAL A 32 8.50 3.96 1.35
C VAL A 32 9.85 3.41 0.92
N THR A 33 10.88 3.61 1.74
CA THR A 33 12.17 2.98 1.48
C THR A 33 12.15 1.51 1.92
N GLU A 34 12.98 0.68 1.31
CA GLU A 34 13.12 -0.72 1.68
C GLU A 34 13.50 -0.89 3.17
N LYS A 35 14.37 0.01 3.67
CA LYS A 35 14.76 0.04 5.09
C LYS A 35 13.57 0.31 6.00
N GLU A 36 12.72 1.29 5.67
CA GLU A 36 11.52 1.60 6.44
C GLU A 36 10.54 0.42 6.44
N ALA A 37 10.34 -0.20 5.27
CA ALA A 37 9.49 -1.37 5.14
C ALA A 37 9.99 -2.54 5.99
N ALA A 38 11.28 -2.84 5.96
CA ALA A 38 11.89 -3.90 6.76
C ALA A 38 11.75 -3.64 8.27
N GLU A 39 11.99 -2.41 8.73
CA GLU A 39 11.84 -2.03 10.13
C GLU A 39 10.39 -2.18 10.61
N ILE A 40 9.43 -1.69 9.83
CA ILE A 40 8.01 -1.79 10.17
C ILE A 40 7.57 -3.26 10.16
N LEU A 41 7.97 -4.04 9.15
CA LEU A 41 7.64 -5.47 9.03
C LEU A 41 8.13 -6.24 10.27
N GLN A 42 9.36 -6.00 10.70
CA GLN A 42 9.92 -6.66 11.88
C GLN A 42 9.07 -6.41 13.13
N ILE A 43 8.53 -5.20 13.28
CA ILE A 43 7.73 -4.82 14.44
C ILE A 43 6.33 -5.42 14.39
N VAL A 44 5.67 -5.40 13.22
CA VAL A 44 4.26 -5.81 13.13
C VAL A 44 4.09 -7.31 12.92
N ASN A 45 5.05 -8.00 12.33
CA ASN A 45 4.98 -9.42 11.99
C ASN A 45 5.32 -10.33 13.17
N THR A 46 4.60 -10.18 14.26
CA THR A 46 4.86 -10.91 15.52
C THR A 46 4.64 -12.44 15.44
N LYS A 47 3.99 -12.91 14.39
CA LYS A 47 3.74 -14.35 14.15
C LYS A 47 4.72 -14.99 13.16
N GLY A 48 5.68 -14.23 12.65
CA GLY A 48 6.74 -14.75 11.77
C GLY A 48 6.23 -15.29 10.43
N MET A 49 5.27 -14.61 9.80
CA MET A 49 4.88 -14.93 8.42
C MET A 49 6.07 -14.69 7.48
N ASP A 50 6.23 -15.55 6.50
CA ASP A 50 7.24 -15.37 5.44
C ASP A 50 6.73 -14.36 4.41
N ILE A 51 7.02 -13.09 4.66
CA ILE A 51 6.58 -11.95 3.83
C ILE A 51 7.82 -11.32 3.22
N PRO A 52 7.96 -11.31 1.88
CA PRO A 52 9.00 -10.56 1.21
C PRO A 52 8.89 -9.06 1.53
N VAL A 53 10.02 -8.42 1.86
CA VAL A 53 10.05 -6.98 2.21
C VAL A 53 9.48 -6.12 1.07
N GLU A 54 9.72 -6.51 -0.17
CA GLU A 54 9.21 -5.80 -1.36
C GLU A 54 7.68 -5.83 -1.43
N ASP A 55 7.06 -6.99 -1.18
CA ASP A 55 5.60 -7.11 -1.17
C ASP A 55 4.98 -6.31 -0.02
N PHE A 56 5.63 -6.31 1.15
CA PHE A 56 5.19 -5.50 2.28
C PHE A 56 5.35 -4.00 2.01
N LYS A 57 6.45 -3.59 1.37
CA LYS A 57 6.70 -2.21 0.94
C LYS A 57 5.63 -1.74 -0.03
N GLN A 58 5.29 -2.54 -1.06
CA GLN A 58 4.20 -2.23 -1.99
C GLN A 58 2.89 -1.99 -1.22
N GLY A 59 2.56 -2.85 -0.27
CA GLY A 59 1.38 -2.67 0.57
C GLY A 59 1.42 -1.37 1.37
N LEU A 60 2.55 -1.02 1.99
CA LEU A 60 2.69 0.25 2.71
C LEU A 60 2.47 1.47 1.79
N GLU A 61 3.00 1.45 0.58
CA GLU A 61 2.82 2.53 -0.39
C GLU A 61 1.36 2.67 -0.80
N VAL A 62 0.68 1.57 -1.08
CA VAL A 62 -0.77 1.56 -1.40
C VAL A 62 -1.60 2.13 -0.25
N GLU A 63 -1.38 1.67 0.99
CA GLU A 63 -2.15 2.16 2.14
C GLU A 63 -1.85 3.64 2.47
N LEU A 64 -0.62 4.11 2.23
CA LEU A 64 -0.26 5.52 2.37
C LEU A 64 -0.92 6.43 1.33
N GLU A 65 -1.30 5.91 0.16
CA GLU A 65 -2.01 6.72 -0.83
C GLU A 65 -3.30 7.31 -0.29
N HIS A 66 -4.03 6.57 0.55
CA HIS A 66 -5.25 7.08 1.16
C HIS A 66 -4.99 8.35 1.97
N GLY A 67 -3.96 8.34 2.81
CA GLY A 67 -3.62 9.48 3.65
C GLY A 67 -2.90 10.63 2.93
N THR A 68 -2.27 10.38 1.78
CA THR A 68 -1.60 11.42 1.00
C THR A 68 -2.50 12.06 -0.05
N ARG A 69 -3.56 11.37 -0.49
CA ARG A 69 -4.51 11.85 -1.50
C ARG A 69 -5.83 12.35 -0.91
N TYR A 70 -6.26 11.80 0.23
CA TYR A 70 -7.58 12.03 0.81
C TYR A 70 -7.47 12.40 2.29
N ASP A 71 -7.09 13.64 2.58
CA ASP A 71 -6.90 14.14 3.96
C ASP A 71 -8.15 13.94 4.83
N ASP A 72 -9.34 14.09 4.24
CA ASP A 72 -10.64 13.92 4.91
C ASP A 72 -10.98 12.45 5.24
N ALA A 73 -10.30 11.50 4.61
CA ALA A 73 -10.43 10.06 4.84
C ALA A 73 -9.19 9.44 5.54
N ASN A 74 -8.23 10.26 5.94
CA ASN A 74 -7.00 9.81 6.60
C ASN A 74 -7.22 9.56 8.10
N VAL A 75 -7.57 8.34 8.48
CA VAL A 75 -7.85 7.97 9.88
C VAL A 75 -6.62 7.62 10.70
N THR A 76 -5.48 7.36 10.05
CA THR A 76 -4.23 6.95 10.71
C THR A 76 -3.20 8.06 10.82
N ASN A 77 -3.42 9.21 10.17
CA ASN A 77 -2.41 10.26 9.98
C ASN A 77 -1.07 9.72 9.44
N ASN A 78 -1.11 8.65 8.63
CA ASN A 78 0.06 7.96 8.10
C ASN A 78 0.97 7.37 9.18
N HIS A 79 0.39 6.89 10.29
CA HIS A 79 1.15 6.28 11.38
C HIS A 79 1.80 4.97 10.92
N PRO A 80 3.15 4.82 10.91
CA PRO A 80 3.83 3.72 10.24
C PRO A 80 3.42 2.34 10.77
N ILE A 81 3.25 2.19 12.09
CA ILE A 81 2.87 0.91 12.68
C ILE A 81 1.41 0.55 12.41
N LEU A 82 0.50 1.52 12.39
CA LEU A 82 -0.90 1.25 12.04
C LEU A 82 -1.04 0.90 10.57
N THR A 83 -0.39 1.65 9.68
CA THR A 83 -0.32 1.33 8.26
C THR A 83 0.25 -0.08 8.03
N GLY A 84 1.36 -0.42 8.69
CA GLY A 84 1.94 -1.76 8.63
C GLY A 84 1.01 -2.87 9.14
N LYS A 85 0.20 -2.60 10.16
CA LYS A 85 -0.81 -3.58 10.65
C LYS A 85 -1.94 -3.78 9.65
N ILE A 86 -2.36 -2.74 8.93
CA ILE A 86 -3.36 -2.85 7.86
C ILE A 86 -2.80 -3.74 6.75
N VAL A 87 -1.57 -3.45 6.27
CA VAL A 87 -0.90 -4.28 5.27
C VAL A 87 -0.81 -5.73 5.71
N LEU A 88 -0.37 -5.97 6.95
CA LEU A 88 -0.28 -7.33 7.48
C LEU A 88 -1.64 -8.05 7.51
N ALA A 89 -2.73 -7.33 7.80
CA ALA A 89 -4.08 -7.91 7.80
C ALA A 89 -4.47 -8.39 6.39
N HIS A 90 -4.24 -7.59 5.36
CA HIS A 90 -4.52 -7.96 3.97
C HIS A 90 -3.64 -9.12 3.48
N LEU A 91 -2.35 -9.14 3.85
CA LEU A 91 -1.45 -10.25 3.51
C LEU A 91 -1.81 -11.55 4.24
N LYS A 92 -2.54 -11.49 5.37
CA LYS A 92 -3.10 -12.68 6.02
C LYS A 92 -4.34 -13.23 5.30
N GLU A 93 -5.07 -12.38 4.58
CA GLU A 93 -6.18 -12.84 3.74
C GLU A 93 -5.65 -13.59 2.51
N THR A 94 -4.68 -13.00 1.82
CA THR A 94 -3.94 -13.63 0.73
C THR A 94 -2.61 -12.91 0.50
N MET A 95 -1.53 -13.65 0.26
CA MET A 95 -0.19 -13.10 0.05
C MET A 95 -0.07 -12.27 -1.22
N ASP A 96 -0.96 -12.44 -2.17
CA ASP A 96 -1.01 -11.71 -3.43
C ASP A 96 -2.05 -10.56 -3.44
N TYR A 97 -2.52 -10.13 -2.25
CA TYR A 97 -3.58 -9.12 -2.10
C TYR A 97 -3.31 -7.84 -2.92
N TYR A 98 -2.14 -7.24 -2.77
CA TYR A 98 -1.83 -5.98 -3.45
C TYR A 98 -1.61 -6.16 -4.96
N LYS A 99 -1.16 -7.32 -5.42
CA LYS A 99 -1.11 -7.63 -6.85
C LYS A 99 -2.50 -7.77 -7.47
N ARG A 100 -3.47 -8.31 -6.72
CA ARG A 100 -4.89 -8.33 -7.13
C ARG A 100 -5.50 -6.94 -7.16
N LEU A 101 -5.23 -6.16 -6.13
CA LEU A 101 -5.72 -4.79 -6.02
C LEU A 101 -5.22 -3.93 -7.19
N GLU A 102 -3.94 -4.01 -7.53
CA GLU A 102 -3.34 -3.30 -8.65
C GLU A 102 -4.08 -3.58 -9.98
N VAL A 103 -4.41 -4.84 -10.25
CA VAL A 103 -5.19 -5.21 -11.45
C VAL A 103 -6.55 -4.50 -11.46
N VAL A 104 -7.29 -4.54 -10.34
CA VAL A 104 -8.62 -3.92 -10.22
C VAL A 104 -8.54 -2.39 -10.35
N GLU A 105 -7.53 -1.76 -9.78
CA GLU A 105 -7.33 -0.30 -9.87
C GLU A 105 -7.02 0.14 -11.32
N ILE A 106 -6.16 -0.59 -12.02
CA ILE A 106 -5.86 -0.31 -13.43
C ILE A 106 -7.12 -0.49 -14.30
N GLU A 107 -7.93 -1.51 -14.07
CA GLU A 107 -9.23 -1.71 -14.76
C GLU A 107 -10.16 -0.50 -14.53
N GLY A 108 -10.24 0.01 -13.30
CA GLY A 108 -10.98 1.23 -12.97
C GLY A 108 -10.44 2.47 -13.69
N ASP A 109 -9.13 2.60 -13.80
CA ASP A 109 -8.49 3.70 -14.51
C ASP A 109 -8.72 3.64 -16.03
N ILE A 110 -8.75 2.43 -16.62
CA ILE A 110 -9.13 2.22 -18.01
C ILE A 110 -10.56 2.73 -18.24
N LEU A 111 -11.51 2.36 -17.37
CA LEU A 111 -12.89 2.83 -17.49
C LEU A 111 -12.97 4.36 -17.45
N LYS A 112 -12.27 5.01 -16.49
CA LYS A 112 -12.20 6.47 -16.40
C LYS A 112 -11.63 7.10 -17.69
N ALA A 113 -10.57 6.50 -18.26
CA ALA A 113 -9.96 6.97 -19.50
C ALA A 113 -10.91 6.84 -20.70
N VAL A 114 -11.66 5.74 -20.78
CA VAL A 114 -12.70 5.52 -21.82
C VAL A 114 -13.80 6.58 -21.72
N LEU A 115 -14.32 6.83 -20.50
CA LEU A 115 -15.34 7.86 -20.27
C LEU A 115 -14.84 9.26 -20.62
N ALA A 116 -13.56 9.54 -20.39
CA ALA A 116 -12.92 10.80 -20.78
C ALA A 116 -12.54 10.85 -22.27
N LYS A 117 -12.73 9.78 -23.04
CA LYS A 117 -12.32 9.65 -24.45
C LYS A 117 -10.81 9.85 -24.66
N ASP A 118 -10.01 9.55 -23.67
CA ASP A 118 -8.53 9.63 -23.73
C ASP A 118 -7.93 8.30 -24.20
N LEU A 119 -7.87 8.12 -25.52
CA LEU A 119 -7.38 6.88 -26.14
C LEU A 119 -5.90 6.59 -25.82
N LYS A 120 -5.08 7.64 -25.64
CA LYS A 120 -3.65 7.45 -25.29
C LYS A 120 -3.53 6.88 -23.87
N LYS A 121 -4.34 7.38 -22.94
CA LYS A 121 -4.37 6.86 -21.57
C LYS A 121 -4.93 5.44 -21.52
N VAL A 122 -5.96 5.14 -22.32
CA VAL A 122 -6.49 3.77 -22.45
C VAL A 122 -5.39 2.81 -22.91
N GLU A 123 -4.65 3.16 -23.98
CA GLU A 123 -3.56 2.31 -24.48
C GLU A 123 -2.44 2.11 -23.45
N SER A 124 -2.03 3.18 -22.74
CA SER A 124 -1.02 3.10 -21.67
C SER A 124 -1.48 2.16 -20.55
N LYS A 125 -2.71 2.35 -20.07
CA LYS A 125 -3.27 1.54 -18.98
C LYS A 125 -3.48 0.08 -19.36
N TYR A 126 -3.79 -0.23 -20.61
CA TYR A 126 -3.83 -1.63 -21.06
C TYR A 126 -2.45 -2.30 -21.03
N LYS A 127 -1.37 -1.59 -21.35
CA LYS A 127 -0.02 -2.13 -21.20
C LYS A 127 0.33 -2.42 -19.74
N GLU A 128 -0.04 -1.50 -18.83
CA GLU A 128 0.12 -1.68 -17.39
C GLU A 128 -0.71 -2.89 -16.90
N LEU A 129 -1.96 -3.02 -17.35
CA LEU A 129 -2.83 -4.14 -16.99
C LEU A 129 -2.23 -5.49 -17.35
N VAL A 130 -1.69 -5.63 -18.57
CA VAL A 130 -1.04 -6.88 -19.03
C VAL A 130 0.14 -7.23 -18.11
N GLN A 131 0.94 -6.25 -17.72
CA GLN A 131 2.08 -6.47 -16.82
C GLN A 131 1.60 -6.88 -15.41
N ALA A 132 0.62 -6.18 -14.85
CA ALA A 132 0.05 -6.51 -13.55
C ALA A 132 -0.56 -7.93 -13.52
N GLN A 133 -1.30 -8.30 -14.56
CA GLN A 133 -1.87 -9.65 -14.70
C GLN A 133 -0.80 -10.74 -14.78
N GLN A 134 0.33 -10.48 -15.47
CA GLN A 134 1.45 -11.42 -15.53
C GLN A 134 2.11 -11.61 -14.17
N LEU A 135 2.32 -10.53 -13.41
CA LEU A 135 2.87 -10.59 -12.06
C LEU A 135 1.93 -11.34 -11.09
N LEU A 136 0.64 -11.06 -11.18
CA LEU A 136 -0.36 -11.77 -10.39
C LEU A 136 -0.40 -13.26 -10.74
N ALA A 137 -0.43 -13.61 -12.02
CA ALA A 137 -0.43 -15.00 -12.47
C ALA A 137 0.82 -15.77 -11.97
N LYS A 138 1.99 -15.10 -11.97
CA LYS A 138 3.22 -15.67 -11.41
C LYS A 138 3.08 -15.92 -9.92
N ALA A 139 2.61 -14.94 -9.16
CA ALA A 139 2.43 -15.07 -7.70
C ALA A 139 1.41 -16.17 -7.33
N ILE A 140 0.34 -16.31 -8.11
CA ILE A 140 -0.64 -17.41 -7.92
C ILE A 140 0.03 -18.76 -8.19
N LYS A 141 0.81 -18.87 -9.25
CA LYS A 141 1.51 -20.13 -9.59
C LYS A 141 2.48 -20.55 -8.49
N GLU A 142 3.19 -19.62 -7.87
CA GLU A 142 4.14 -19.88 -6.78
C GLU A 142 3.43 -20.36 -5.48
N GLN A 143 2.14 -20.08 -5.33
CA GLN A 143 1.33 -20.55 -4.18
C GLN A 143 0.68 -21.91 -4.41
N LEU A 144 0.62 -22.38 -5.67
CA LEU A 144 0.03 -23.69 -5.98
C LEU A 144 1.03 -24.81 -5.72
N PRO A 145 0.58 -25.94 -5.15
CA PRO A 145 1.44 -27.14 -5.01
C PRO A 145 1.85 -27.65 -6.40
N GLU A 146 3.04 -28.25 -6.46
CA GLU A 146 3.55 -28.94 -7.65
C GLU A 146 2.65 -30.13 -8.05
#